data_77e1f0a40bd68732816b42f7354c4ceb
#
_entry.id   77e1f0a40bd68732816b42f7354c4ceb
#
_cell.length_a   1.000
_cell.length_b   1.000
_cell.length_c   1.000
_cell.angle_alpha   90.00
_cell.angle_beta   90.00
_cell.angle_gamma   90.00
#
_symmetry.space_group_name_H-M   'P 1'
#
loop_
_entity.id
_entity.type
_entity.pdbx_description
1 polymer ?
#
loop_
_entity_poly.entity_id
_entity_poly.type
_entity_poly.pdbx_seq_one_letter_code
_entity_poly.pdbx_strand_id
1 'polypeptide(L)'
;MRRGLLIILSSPSGAGKSTLSKRLLDWDASLSFSVSATTRQAREGEVDGEDYHFLSEARFQSEVADGGMLEHAHVFGNFYGSPREPVQKAIEAGRDVLFDIDWQGAQQIQNSALGPHTLSIFILPPSITELHRRLVARGQDDEAVIARRMRKSWDEISHWAEYDYVLINDDLEETDARLRTIISAARLKRLQQPGLNAHVRALQAQFEEMR
;
A
#
# COMPACT_ATOMS: atom_id res chain seq x y z
N MET A 1 21.65 -1.89 9.26
CA MET A 1 20.69 -1.91 8.11
C MET A 1 19.31 -2.01 8.72
N ARG A 2 18.32 -1.19 8.31
CA ARG A 2 16.94 -1.28 8.79
C ARG A 2 16.19 -2.40 8.06
N ARG A 3 15.08 -2.84 8.61
CA ARG A 3 14.08 -3.66 7.90
C ARG A 3 13.14 -2.72 7.13
N GLY A 4 12.71 -3.12 5.93
CA GLY A 4 11.75 -2.36 5.14
C GLY A 4 10.35 -2.36 5.75
N LEU A 5 9.52 -1.41 5.33
CA LEU A 5 8.11 -1.28 5.68
C LEU A 5 7.22 -1.78 4.53
N LEU A 6 6.07 -2.33 4.89
CA LEU A 6 4.93 -2.44 3.98
C LEU A 6 4.06 -1.21 4.18
N ILE A 7 4.00 -0.34 3.18
CA ILE A 7 3.23 0.90 3.25
C ILE A 7 1.95 0.71 2.44
N ILE A 8 0.83 0.70 3.11
CA ILE A 8 -0.49 0.55 2.49
C ILE A 8 -1.12 1.93 2.37
N LEU A 9 -1.42 2.32 1.13
CA LEU A 9 -2.30 3.44 0.85
C LEU A 9 -3.64 2.93 0.35
N SER A 10 -4.71 3.27 1.06
CA SER A 10 -6.07 2.99 0.62
C SER A 10 -6.90 4.28 0.58
N SER A 11 -7.88 4.30 -0.28
CA SER A 11 -8.77 5.46 -0.44
C SER A 11 -9.98 5.10 -1.28
N PRO A 12 -11.06 5.84 -1.20
CA PRO A 12 -12.09 5.79 -2.21
C PRO A 12 -11.55 6.26 -3.57
N SER A 13 -12.14 5.70 -4.64
CA SER A 13 -11.76 6.07 -6.02
C SER A 13 -11.96 7.58 -6.25
N GLY A 14 -10.90 8.27 -6.69
CA GLY A 14 -10.94 9.73 -6.91
C GLY A 14 -10.38 10.59 -5.77
N ALA A 15 -9.98 10.00 -4.64
CA ALA A 15 -9.40 10.75 -3.51
C ALA A 15 -7.95 11.22 -3.75
N GLY A 16 -7.28 10.82 -4.85
CA GLY A 16 -5.93 11.27 -5.19
C GLY A 16 -4.81 10.27 -4.89
N LYS A 17 -5.13 9.03 -4.51
CA LYS A 17 -4.17 7.99 -4.12
C LYS A 17 -3.06 7.78 -5.16
N SER A 18 -3.39 7.53 -6.43
CA SER A 18 -2.40 7.27 -7.48
C SER A 18 -1.42 8.43 -7.70
N THR A 19 -1.88 9.68 -7.56
CA THR A 19 -1.01 10.87 -7.64
C THR A 19 -0.03 10.90 -6.46
N LEU A 20 -0.52 10.63 -5.25
CA LEU A 20 0.31 10.57 -4.05
C LEU A 20 1.29 9.40 -4.09
N SER A 21 0.86 8.21 -4.55
CA SER A 21 1.74 7.05 -4.73
C SER A 21 2.90 7.36 -5.67
N LYS A 22 2.62 7.99 -6.82
CA LYS A 22 3.66 8.39 -7.77
C LYS A 22 4.65 9.38 -7.14
N ARG A 23 4.16 10.40 -6.44
CA ARG A 23 5.02 11.38 -5.75
C ARG A 23 5.92 10.73 -4.69
N LEU A 24 5.42 9.75 -3.95
CA LEU A 24 6.21 9.00 -2.98
C LEU A 24 7.32 8.18 -3.64
N LEU A 25 7.04 7.52 -4.76
CA LEU A 25 8.03 6.77 -5.53
C LEU A 25 9.10 7.68 -6.13
N ASP A 26 8.71 8.87 -6.62
CA ASP A 26 9.63 9.88 -7.14
C ASP A 26 10.49 10.52 -6.00
N TRP A 27 9.95 10.60 -4.79
CA TRP A 27 10.64 11.17 -3.64
C TRP A 27 11.77 10.28 -3.10
N ASP A 28 11.59 8.96 -3.10
CA ASP A 28 12.52 8.06 -2.41
C ASP A 28 12.79 6.77 -3.20
N ALA A 29 13.99 6.67 -3.75
CA ALA A 29 14.45 5.50 -4.52
C ALA A 29 14.53 4.18 -3.69
N SER A 30 14.46 4.26 -2.35
CA SER A 30 14.38 3.06 -1.49
C SER A 30 12.95 2.51 -1.36
N LEU A 31 11.96 3.21 -1.92
CA LEU A 31 10.56 2.82 -2.00
C LEU A 31 10.30 2.14 -3.36
N SER A 32 9.72 0.96 -3.34
CA SER A 32 9.31 0.24 -4.54
C SER A 32 7.79 0.05 -4.54
N PHE A 33 7.19 -0.02 -5.74
CA PHE A 33 5.77 -0.33 -5.86
C PHE A 33 5.54 -1.84 -5.87
N SER A 34 4.48 -2.31 -5.21
CA SER A 34 4.04 -3.69 -5.29
C SER A 34 3.26 -3.89 -6.58
N VAL A 35 3.86 -4.54 -7.57
CA VAL A 35 3.15 -4.91 -8.80
C VAL A 35 2.20 -6.07 -8.49
N SER A 36 0.90 -5.81 -8.56
CA SER A 36 -0.14 -6.80 -8.28
C SER A 36 -0.32 -7.77 -9.43
N ALA A 37 -0.72 -9.01 -9.12
CA ALA A 37 -1.24 -9.95 -10.09
C ALA A 37 -2.74 -9.72 -10.30
N THR A 38 -3.23 -9.96 -11.52
CA THR A 38 -4.66 -9.88 -11.85
C THR A 38 -5.06 -10.89 -12.92
N THR A 39 -6.33 -11.31 -12.88
CA THR A 39 -6.94 -12.13 -13.93
C THR A 39 -7.65 -11.29 -15.00
N ARG A 40 -7.70 -9.96 -14.82
CA ARG A 40 -8.20 -9.03 -15.82
C ARG A 40 -7.28 -9.04 -17.05
N GLN A 41 -7.84 -8.95 -18.22
CA GLN A 41 -7.05 -8.72 -19.43
C GLN A 41 -6.33 -7.36 -19.39
N ALA A 42 -5.11 -7.32 -19.93
CA ALA A 42 -4.37 -6.09 -20.09
C ALA A 42 -5.16 -5.08 -20.94
N ARG A 43 -5.12 -3.81 -20.59
CA ARG A 43 -5.62 -2.72 -21.41
C ARG A 43 -4.55 -2.29 -22.39
N GLU A 44 -4.95 -1.52 -23.42
CA GLU A 44 -4.00 -0.93 -24.36
C GLU A 44 -2.99 -0.05 -23.60
N GLY A 45 -1.70 -0.33 -23.82
CA GLY A 45 -0.59 0.38 -23.19
C GLY A 45 -0.12 -0.19 -21.84
N GLU A 46 -0.84 -1.13 -21.25
CA GLU A 46 -0.36 -1.81 -20.01
C GLU A 46 0.68 -2.88 -20.34
N VAL A 47 1.74 -2.96 -19.51
CA VAL A 47 2.88 -3.87 -19.69
C VAL A 47 2.89 -4.91 -18.57
N ASP A 48 2.98 -6.20 -18.97
CA ASP A 48 3.08 -7.31 -18.01
C ASP A 48 4.38 -7.21 -17.20
N GLY A 49 4.25 -7.36 -15.88
CA GLY A 49 5.35 -7.26 -14.93
C GLY A 49 5.70 -5.81 -14.51
N GLU A 50 5.11 -4.79 -15.16
CA GLU A 50 5.27 -3.38 -14.78
C GLU A 50 4.00 -2.81 -14.17
N ASP A 51 2.87 -2.88 -14.91
CA ASP A 51 1.57 -2.41 -14.41
C ASP A 51 0.88 -3.47 -13.56
N TYR A 52 0.85 -4.70 -14.06
CA TYR A 52 0.33 -5.91 -13.41
C TYR A 52 1.07 -7.15 -13.90
N HIS A 53 1.02 -8.22 -13.09
CA HIS A 53 1.25 -9.58 -13.58
C HIS A 53 -0.09 -10.13 -14.07
N PHE A 54 -0.29 -10.23 -15.39
CA PHE A 54 -1.53 -10.72 -15.99
C PHE A 54 -1.54 -12.25 -16.00
N LEU A 55 -2.37 -12.85 -15.15
CA LEU A 55 -2.46 -14.29 -14.96
C LEU A 55 -3.79 -14.85 -15.47
N SER A 56 -3.79 -16.10 -15.92
CA SER A 56 -5.05 -16.84 -16.04
C SER A 56 -5.66 -17.11 -14.65
N GLU A 57 -6.98 -17.29 -14.60
CA GLU A 57 -7.66 -17.59 -13.33
C GLU A 57 -7.10 -18.86 -12.67
N ALA A 58 -6.86 -19.91 -13.46
CA ALA A 58 -6.27 -21.16 -12.97
C ALA A 58 -4.89 -20.93 -12.34
N ARG A 59 -4.02 -20.12 -12.98
CA ARG A 59 -2.70 -19.78 -12.44
C ARG A 59 -2.81 -18.95 -11.16
N PHE A 60 -3.71 -17.97 -11.13
CA PHE A 60 -3.95 -17.14 -9.94
C PHE A 60 -4.39 -17.99 -8.75
N GLN A 61 -5.37 -18.88 -8.96
CA GLN A 61 -5.85 -19.79 -7.91
C GLN A 61 -4.76 -20.74 -7.40
N SER A 62 -3.89 -21.24 -8.28
CA SER A 62 -2.74 -22.03 -7.86
C SER A 62 -1.80 -21.23 -6.97
N GLU A 63 -1.45 -19.96 -7.33
CA GLU A 63 -0.62 -19.09 -6.51
C GLU A 63 -1.24 -18.82 -5.13
N VAL A 64 -2.57 -18.65 -5.07
CA VAL A 64 -3.28 -18.50 -3.80
C VAL A 64 -3.19 -19.76 -2.95
N ALA A 65 -3.45 -20.94 -3.54
CA ALA A 65 -3.42 -22.23 -2.85
C ALA A 65 -2.02 -22.56 -2.30
N ASP A 66 -0.97 -22.20 -3.04
CA ASP A 66 0.43 -22.41 -2.67
C ASP A 66 0.95 -21.35 -1.66
N GLY A 67 0.11 -20.39 -1.24
CA GLY A 67 0.50 -19.30 -0.35
C GLY A 67 1.43 -18.27 -0.99
N GLY A 68 1.49 -18.23 -2.30
CA GLY A 68 2.31 -17.32 -3.12
C GLY A 68 1.79 -15.87 -3.11
N MET A 69 0.54 -15.65 -2.68
CA MET A 69 -0.03 -14.30 -2.51
C MET A 69 0.06 -13.85 -1.06
N LEU A 70 0.37 -12.58 -0.86
CA LEU A 70 0.38 -11.92 0.44
C LEU A 70 -1.04 -11.50 0.86
N GLU A 71 -1.79 -11.01 -0.09
CA GLU A 71 -3.22 -10.70 -0.03
C GLU A 71 -3.86 -10.97 -1.39
N HIS A 72 -5.16 -11.18 -1.41
CA HIS A 72 -5.93 -11.25 -2.65
C HIS A 72 -7.39 -10.86 -2.42
N ALA A 73 -8.04 -10.32 -3.46
CA ALA A 73 -9.44 -9.95 -3.44
C ALA A 73 -10.10 -10.20 -4.80
N HIS A 74 -11.42 -10.37 -4.78
CA HIS A 74 -12.24 -10.46 -5.99
C HIS A 74 -12.97 -9.14 -6.19
N VAL A 75 -12.62 -8.40 -7.24
CA VAL A 75 -13.13 -7.05 -7.51
C VAL A 75 -13.63 -6.94 -8.93
N PHE A 76 -14.89 -6.58 -9.11
CA PHE A 76 -15.54 -6.43 -10.42
C PHE A 76 -15.37 -7.63 -11.38
N GLY A 77 -15.49 -8.85 -10.85
CA GLY A 77 -15.41 -10.07 -11.65
C GLY A 77 -13.99 -10.55 -11.99
N ASN A 78 -12.96 -9.93 -11.44
CA ASN A 78 -11.56 -10.33 -11.60
C ASN A 78 -10.90 -10.51 -10.23
N PHE A 79 -9.89 -11.36 -10.19
CA PHE A 79 -9.02 -11.48 -9.03
C PHE A 79 -7.86 -10.51 -9.12
N TYR A 80 -7.46 -10.00 -7.96
CA TYR A 80 -6.27 -9.17 -7.75
C TYR A 80 -5.54 -9.69 -6.52
N GLY A 81 -4.20 -9.59 -6.50
CA GLY A 81 -3.43 -10.00 -5.34
C GLY A 81 -1.97 -9.56 -5.46
N SER A 82 -1.30 -9.47 -4.33
CA SER A 82 0.10 -9.06 -4.26
C SER A 82 1.01 -10.29 -4.09
N PRO A 83 1.93 -10.58 -5.03
CA PRO A 83 2.87 -11.67 -4.90
C PRO A 83 3.75 -11.51 -3.65
N ARG A 84 3.86 -12.57 -2.85
CA ARG A 84 4.55 -12.57 -1.55
C ARG A 84 6.07 -12.44 -1.68
N GLU A 85 6.66 -13.23 -2.57
CA GLU A 85 8.12 -13.36 -2.66
C GLU A 85 8.86 -12.05 -2.96
N PRO A 86 8.45 -11.23 -3.95
CA PRO A 86 9.09 -9.94 -4.22
C PRO A 86 9.03 -8.99 -3.03
N VAL A 87 7.90 -8.98 -2.32
CA VAL A 87 7.70 -8.16 -1.13
C VAL A 87 8.64 -8.57 0.00
N GLN A 88 8.72 -9.87 0.30
CA GLN A 88 9.62 -10.37 1.34
C GLN A 88 11.08 -10.03 1.04
N LYS A 89 11.55 -10.29 -0.19
CA LYS A 89 12.91 -9.93 -0.61
C LYS A 89 13.19 -8.43 -0.46
N ALA A 90 12.25 -7.57 -0.82
CA ALA A 90 12.42 -6.13 -0.71
C ALA A 90 12.58 -5.69 0.75
N ILE A 91 11.68 -6.09 1.66
CA ILE A 91 11.73 -5.68 3.07
C ILE A 91 12.94 -6.26 3.81
N GLU A 92 13.38 -7.47 3.49
CA GLU A 92 14.59 -8.06 4.03
C GLU A 92 15.85 -7.30 3.58
N ALA A 93 15.85 -6.79 2.35
CA ALA A 93 16.90 -5.92 1.82
C ALA A 93 16.83 -4.47 2.36
N GLY A 94 15.89 -4.16 3.27
CA GLY A 94 15.71 -2.83 3.86
C GLY A 94 14.99 -1.83 2.97
N ARG A 95 14.39 -2.27 1.86
CA ARG A 95 13.57 -1.44 0.97
C ARG A 95 12.12 -1.48 1.41
N ASP A 96 11.45 -0.34 1.32
CA ASP A 96 10.02 -0.27 1.59
C ASP A 96 9.21 -0.66 0.35
N VAL A 97 8.02 -1.20 0.57
CA VAL A 97 7.10 -1.56 -0.51
C VAL A 97 5.78 -0.84 -0.32
N LEU A 98 5.38 -0.07 -1.34
CA LEU A 98 4.13 0.67 -1.39
C LEU A 98 3.04 -0.19 -2.06
N PHE A 99 1.90 -0.31 -1.41
CA PHE A 99 0.73 -1.02 -1.88
C PHE A 99 -0.40 -0.03 -2.18
N ASP A 100 -0.97 -0.12 -3.38
CA ASP A 100 -2.21 0.53 -3.78
C ASP A 100 -3.35 -0.51 -3.79
N ILE A 101 -3.86 -0.85 -2.61
CA ILE A 101 -4.86 -1.91 -2.40
C ILE A 101 -6.09 -1.36 -1.67
N ASP A 102 -7.19 -2.11 -1.73
CA ASP A 102 -8.40 -1.79 -0.98
C ASP A 102 -8.32 -2.30 0.48
N TRP A 103 -9.37 -2.03 1.25
CA TRP A 103 -9.44 -2.40 2.67
C TRP A 103 -9.35 -3.91 2.90
N GLN A 104 -9.84 -4.77 1.97
CA GLN A 104 -9.79 -6.22 2.11
C GLN A 104 -8.35 -6.72 2.07
N GLY A 105 -7.56 -6.22 1.11
CA GLY A 105 -6.14 -6.52 1.03
C GLY A 105 -5.36 -5.95 2.22
N ALA A 106 -5.71 -4.73 2.66
CA ALA A 106 -5.10 -4.12 3.83
C ALA A 106 -5.27 -4.98 5.09
N GLN A 107 -6.49 -5.46 5.38
CA GLN A 107 -6.75 -6.35 6.51
C GLN A 107 -5.96 -7.66 6.43
N GLN A 108 -5.86 -8.28 5.25
CA GLN A 108 -5.10 -9.52 5.07
C GLN A 108 -3.62 -9.32 5.39
N ILE A 109 -3.01 -8.21 4.91
CA ILE A 109 -1.61 -7.89 5.19
C ILE A 109 -1.40 -7.61 6.68
N GLN A 110 -2.25 -6.79 7.28
CA GLN A 110 -2.19 -6.44 8.71
C GLN A 110 -2.30 -7.67 9.62
N ASN A 111 -3.14 -8.64 9.25
CA ASN A 111 -3.33 -9.90 9.98
C ASN A 111 -2.28 -10.98 9.64
N SER A 112 -1.37 -10.71 8.72
CA SER A 112 -0.29 -11.65 8.35
C SER A 112 0.91 -11.55 9.30
N ALA A 113 1.86 -12.46 9.17
CA ALA A 113 3.15 -12.40 9.89
C ALA A 113 3.94 -11.10 9.60
N LEU A 114 3.62 -10.38 8.55
CA LEU A 114 4.23 -9.10 8.18
C LEU A 114 3.50 -7.89 8.79
N GLY A 115 2.36 -8.08 9.45
CA GLY A 115 1.56 -7.03 10.07
C GLY A 115 2.37 -6.07 10.98
N PRO A 116 3.27 -6.55 11.85
CA PRO A 116 4.10 -5.66 12.69
C PRO A 116 5.03 -4.73 11.91
N HIS A 117 5.26 -4.98 10.63
CA HIS A 117 6.08 -4.16 9.73
C HIS A 117 5.22 -3.34 8.76
N THR A 118 3.92 -3.31 8.97
CA THR A 118 2.96 -2.56 8.14
C THR A 118 2.77 -1.15 8.69
N LEU A 119 2.61 -0.23 7.77
CA LEU A 119 2.17 1.15 7.99
C LEU A 119 0.97 1.38 7.07
N SER A 120 -0.21 1.53 7.64
CA SER A 120 -1.44 1.69 6.88
C SER A 120 -1.96 3.12 6.97
N ILE A 121 -2.27 3.71 5.81
CA ILE A 121 -2.71 5.10 5.69
C ILE A 121 -3.95 5.16 4.80
N PHE A 122 -5.01 5.76 5.30
CA PHE A 122 -6.24 5.98 4.55
C PHE A 122 -6.32 7.44 4.07
N ILE A 123 -6.59 7.65 2.79
CA ILE A 123 -6.74 8.97 2.19
C ILE A 123 -8.22 9.27 1.96
N LEU A 124 -8.73 10.26 2.65
CA LEU A 124 -10.10 10.77 2.49
C LEU A 124 -10.15 11.94 1.52
N PRO A 125 -11.20 12.08 0.71
CA PRO A 125 -11.48 13.34 0.02
C PRO A 125 -11.94 14.41 1.01
N PRO A 126 -11.83 15.70 0.69
CA PRO A 126 -12.32 16.78 1.56
C PRO A 126 -13.86 16.81 1.67
N SER A 127 -14.56 16.31 0.64
CA SER A 127 -16.01 16.15 0.63
C SER A 127 -16.46 15.14 -0.42
N ILE A 128 -17.69 14.64 -0.27
CA ILE A 128 -18.32 13.76 -1.27
C ILE A 128 -18.58 14.52 -2.58
N THR A 129 -18.92 15.79 -2.51
CA THR A 129 -19.11 16.66 -3.68
C THR A 129 -17.80 16.79 -4.48
N GLU A 130 -16.68 17.00 -3.79
CA GLU A 130 -15.36 17.08 -4.44
C GLU A 130 -14.94 15.74 -5.03
N LEU A 131 -15.21 14.63 -4.33
CA LEU A 131 -14.97 13.28 -4.85
C LEU A 131 -15.73 13.06 -6.18
N HIS A 132 -17.02 13.38 -6.20
CA HIS A 132 -17.84 13.28 -7.41
C HIS A 132 -17.29 14.16 -8.54
N ARG A 133 -16.95 15.42 -8.24
CA ARG A 133 -16.34 16.34 -9.23
C ARG A 133 -15.06 15.77 -9.83
N ARG A 134 -14.18 15.17 -9.01
CA ARG A 134 -12.93 14.54 -9.44
C ARG A 134 -13.18 13.31 -10.34
N LEU A 135 -14.19 12.50 -10.03
CA LEU A 135 -14.57 11.35 -10.87
C LEU A 135 -15.09 11.79 -12.25
N VAL A 136 -15.97 12.77 -12.28
CA VAL A 136 -16.49 13.34 -13.54
C VAL A 136 -15.37 13.98 -14.37
N ALA A 137 -14.48 14.76 -13.73
CA ALA A 137 -13.39 15.47 -14.42
C ALA A 137 -12.36 14.54 -15.10
N ARG A 138 -12.25 13.28 -14.67
CA ARG A 138 -11.40 12.28 -15.34
C ARG A 138 -11.85 11.94 -16.76
N GLY A 139 -13.14 12.12 -17.08
CA GLY A 139 -13.69 11.92 -18.43
C GLY A 139 -13.58 10.50 -19.00
N GLN A 140 -13.28 9.51 -18.14
CA GLN A 140 -13.01 8.13 -18.53
C GLN A 140 -14.21 7.19 -18.33
N ASP A 141 -15.27 7.68 -17.66
CA ASP A 141 -16.39 6.88 -17.23
C ASP A 141 -17.72 7.54 -17.63
N ASP A 142 -18.70 6.72 -17.98
CA ASP A 142 -20.08 7.18 -18.14
C ASP A 142 -20.76 7.40 -16.76
N GLU A 143 -21.94 8.03 -16.79
CA GLU A 143 -22.69 8.39 -15.58
C GLU A 143 -23.04 7.17 -14.72
N ALA A 144 -23.34 6.03 -15.33
CA ALA A 144 -23.69 4.78 -14.61
C ALA A 144 -22.45 4.22 -13.89
N VAL A 145 -21.27 4.31 -14.52
CA VAL A 145 -20.01 3.90 -13.89
C VAL A 145 -19.66 4.84 -12.75
N ILE A 146 -19.82 6.15 -12.90
CA ILE A 146 -19.60 7.14 -11.83
C ILE A 146 -20.52 6.84 -10.64
N ALA A 147 -21.82 6.65 -10.88
CA ALA A 147 -22.76 6.32 -9.83
C ALA A 147 -22.41 5.01 -9.08
N ARG A 148 -21.92 3.99 -9.78
CA ARG A 148 -21.42 2.75 -9.16
C ARG A 148 -20.18 2.98 -8.32
N ARG A 149 -19.22 3.79 -8.80
CA ARG A 149 -18.01 4.15 -8.05
C ARG A 149 -18.34 4.95 -6.80
N MET A 150 -19.28 5.88 -6.89
CA MET A 150 -19.76 6.66 -5.73
C MET A 150 -20.37 5.76 -4.65
N ARG A 151 -21.19 4.77 -5.03
CA ARG A 151 -21.71 3.79 -4.06
C ARG A 151 -20.61 2.97 -3.39
N LYS A 152 -19.63 2.50 -4.18
CA LYS A 152 -18.47 1.77 -3.63
C LYS A 152 -17.62 2.65 -2.72
N SER A 153 -17.48 3.94 -3.03
CA SER A 153 -16.72 4.89 -2.19
C SER A 153 -17.28 5.00 -0.78
N TRP A 154 -18.59 4.86 -0.57
CA TRP A 154 -19.17 4.85 0.77
C TRP A 154 -18.73 3.63 1.58
N ASP A 155 -18.74 2.45 0.96
CA ASP A 155 -18.23 1.21 1.57
C ASP A 155 -16.75 1.34 1.91
N GLU A 156 -15.93 1.79 0.96
CA GLU A 156 -14.50 2.02 1.17
C GLU A 156 -14.23 3.02 2.32
N ILE A 157 -14.98 4.13 2.40
CA ILE A 157 -14.85 5.13 3.46
C ILE A 157 -15.19 4.54 4.83
N SER A 158 -16.15 3.63 4.95
CA SER A 158 -16.56 3.07 6.24
C SER A 158 -15.44 2.34 6.98
N HIS A 159 -14.39 1.90 6.28
CA HIS A 159 -13.22 1.20 6.83
C HIS A 159 -12.09 2.11 7.30
N TRP A 160 -12.27 3.44 7.29
CA TRP A 160 -11.21 4.40 7.65
C TRP A 160 -10.58 4.16 9.03
N ALA A 161 -11.37 3.69 10.00
CA ALA A 161 -10.93 3.47 11.38
C ALA A 161 -9.99 2.26 11.56
N GLU A 162 -9.81 1.43 10.53
CA GLU A 162 -8.94 0.25 10.53
C GLU A 162 -7.48 0.58 10.18
N TYR A 163 -7.18 1.85 9.90
CA TYR A 163 -5.86 2.32 9.46
C TYR A 163 -5.12 3.05 10.56
N ASP A 164 -3.78 2.94 10.57
CA ASP A 164 -2.93 3.64 11.55
C ASP A 164 -3.03 5.16 11.42
N TYR A 165 -3.19 5.66 10.19
CA TYR A 165 -3.31 7.09 9.90
C TYR A 165 -4.42 7.35 8.89
N VAL A 166 -5.08 8.50 9.06
CA VAL A 166 -6.11 8.99 8.14
C VAL A 166 -5.78 10.41 7.76
N LEU A 167 -5.67 10.69 6.46
CA LEU A 167 -5.38 12.02 5.94
C LEU A 167 -6.51 12.51 5.04
N ILE A 168 -6.93 13.75 5.21
CA ILE A 168 -7.86 14.42 4.30
C ILE A 168 -7.03 15.10 3.21
N ASN A 169 -7.22 14.70 1.95
CA ASN A 169 -6.53 15.25 0.80
C ASN A 169 -7.29 16.47 0.24
N ASP A 170 -7.24 17.55 1.00
CA ASP A 170 -7.74 18.86 0.61
C ASP A 170 -6.69 19.59 -0.22
N ASP A 171 -5.48 19.69 0.27
CA ASP A 171 -4.29 20.16 -0.46
C ASP A 171 -3.32 19.01 -0.72
N LEU A 172 -2.92 18.87 -1.99
CA LEU A 172 -2.05 17.78 -2.43
C LEU A 172 -0.63 17.90 -1.88
N GLU A 173 -0.08 19.13 -1.82
CA GLU A 173 1.29 19.37 -1.35
C GLU A 173 1.40 19.11 0.15
N GLU A 174 0.41 19.59 0.91
CA GLU A 174 0.36 19.35 2.35
C GLU A 174 0.16 17.87 2.67
N THR A 175 -0.70 17.17 1.93
CA THR A 175 -0.93 15.74 2.11
C THR A 175 0.32 14.93 1.79
N ASP A 176 1.05 15.26 0.72
CA ASP A 176 2.32 14.63 0.34
C ASP A 176 3.38 14.84 1.43
N ALA A 177 3.51 16.06 1.95
CA ALA A 177 4.45 16.36 3.04
C ALA A 177 4.14 15.57 4.33
N ARG A 178 2.86 15.43 4.68
CA ARG A 178 2.41 14.61 5.82
C ARG A 178 2.72 13.14 5.61
N LEU A 179 2.48 12.59 4.42
CA LEU A 179 2.82 11.20 4.07
C LEU A 179 4.31 10.93 4.24
N ARG A 180 5.18 11.79 3.71
CA ARG A 180 6.65 11.67 3.86
C ARG A 180 7.06 11.70 5.33
N THR A 181 6.45 12.57 6.12
CA THR A 181 6.69 12.66 7.57
C THR A 181 6.32 11.36 8.29
N ILE A 182 5.14 10.82 8.02
CA ILE A 182 4.64 9.56 8.62
C ILE A 182 5.57 8.40 8.25
N ILE A 183 5.93 8.26 6.98
CA ILE A 183 6.84 7.21 6.50
C ILE A 183 8.22 7.33 7.16
N SER A 184 8.78 8.54 7.21
CA SER A 184 10.07 8.79 7.84
C SER A 184 10.07 8.43 9.33
N ALA A 185 9.02 8.80 10.06
CA ALA A 185 8.86 8.44 11.47
C ALA A 185 8.68 6.92 11.68
N ALA A 186 7.89 6.27 10.81
CA ALA A 186 7.67 4.82 10.89
C ALA A 186 8.97 4.01 10.69
N ARG A 187 9.88 4.47 9.85
CA ARG A 187 11.21 3.87 9.64
C ARG A 187 12.08 3.87 10.90
N LEU A 188 11.83 4.77 11.83
CA LEU A 188 12.57 4.90 13.10
C LEU A 188 11.99 4.03 14.22
N LYS A 189 10.86 3.37 14.02
CA LYS A 189 10.31 2.44 14.99
C LYS A 189 11.35 1.36 15.35
N ARG A 190 11.44 0.99 16.62
CA ARG A 190 12.38 -0.02 17.14
C ARG A 190 12.36 -1.33 16.32
N LEU A 191 11.18 -1.79 15.91
CA LEU A 191 11.02 -3.01 15.12
C LEU A 191 11.68 -2.93 13.72
N GLN A 192 11.87 -1.73 13.18
CA GLN A 192 12.53 -1.53 11.90
C GLN A 192 14.06 -1.41 12.02
N GLN A 193 14.61 -1.50 13.24
CA GLN A 193 16.02 -1.33 13.54
C GLN A 193 16.63 -2.60 14.16
N PRO A 194 16.80 -3.71 13.42
CA PRO A 194 17.28 -4.98 13.96
C PRO A 194 18.69 -4.89 14.57
N GLY A 195 19.50 -3.92 14.14
CA GLY A 195 20.85 -3.68 14.68
C GLY A 195 20.88 -3.11 16.11
N LEU A 196 19.77 -2.54 16.62
CA LEU A 196 19.76 -1.95 17.97
C LEU A 196 20.11 -2.96 19.08
N ASN A 197 19.68 -4.22 18.96
CA ASN A 197 19.97 -5.23 19.96
C ASN A 197 21.49 -5.48 20.07
N ALA A 198 22.20 -5.55 18.94
CA ALA A 198 23.64 -5.74 18.93
C ALA A 198 24.37 -4.50 19.50
N HIS A 199 23.91 -3.29 19.13
CA HIS A 199 24.44 -2.04 19.67
C HIS A 199 24.28 -1.94 21.18
N VAL A 200 23.09 -2.22 21.71
CA VAL A 200 22.84 -2.20 23.16
C VAL A 200 23.71 -3.22 23.90
N ARG A 201 23.86 -4.45 23.36
CA ARG A 201 24.76 -5.45 23.96
C ARG A 201 26.22 -4.99 24.01
N ALA A 202 26.70 -4.32 22.96
CA ALA A 202 28.04 -3.75 22.91
C ALA A 202 28.21 -2.66 23.99
N LEU A 203 27.23 -1.79 24.18
CA LEU A 203 27.26 -0.78 25.24
C LEU A 203 27.29 -1.44 26.66
N GLN A 204 26.51 -2.49 26.87
CA GLN A 204 26.51 -3.24 28.13
C GLN A 204 27.89 -3.86 28.42
N ALA A 205 28.52 -4.49 27.42
CA ALA A 205 29.85 -5.05 27.56
C ALA A 205 30.91 -3.99 27.95
N GLN A 206 30.91 -2.84 27.26
CA GLN A 206 31.77 -1.72 27.59
C GLN A 206 31.56 -1.20 29.00
N PHE A 207 30.31 -1.18 29.48
CA PHE A 207 30.00 -0.77 30.85
C PHE A 207 30.53 -1.75 31.91
N GLU A 208 30.54 -3.05 31.62
CA GLU A 208 31.09 -4.08 32.46
C GLU A 208 32.62 -3.99 32.55
N GLU A 209 33.30 -3.67 31.44
CA GLU A 209 34.76 -3.47 31.41
C GLU A 209 35.23 -2.22 32.19
N MET A 210 34.34 -1.26 32.45
CA MET A 210 34.64 -0.06 33.24
C MET A 210 34.43 -0.20 34.73
N ARG A 211 33.93 -1.35 35.20
CA ARG A 211 33.66 -1.67 36.60
C ARG A 211 34.82 -2.38 37.26
#